data_d070d2f3ea780c8ad68fe2c58fedfda3
#
_entry.id   d070d2f3ea780c8ad68fe2c58fedfda3
#
_cell.length_a   1.000
_cell.length_b   1.000
_cell.length_c   1.000
_cell.angle_alpha   90.00
_cell.angle_beta   90.00
_cell.angle_gamma   90.00
#
_symmetry.space_group_name_H-M   'P 1'
#
loop_
_entity.id
_entity.type
_entity.pdbx_description
1 polymer ?
#
loop_
_entity_poly.entity_id
_entity_poly.type
_entity_poly.pdbx_seq_one_letter_code
_entity_poly.pdbx_strand_id
1 'polypeptide(L)'
;MREWKVTVREIVKRFTFIEIFQGMALTLRKMFSHAVTIQYPKERRHIAPGFRGQHALAKNQQGQAKCVGCGLCATICPSQCISITRAKGQVEKYEVDILRCIYCGFCVEACPYGAIVLTENYEYSVYRKEDLLLKKEMLLASWDKYMPGTKGDEYFRKFWRPMSEDFGTPSGQAVSRGEKP
;
A
#
# COMPACT_ATOMS: atom_id res chain seq x y z
N MET A 1 -34.02 -22.09 -29.27
CA MET A 1 -33.93 -23.28 -28.39
C MET A 1 -32.93 -24.23 -29.04
N ARG A 2 -31.76 -24.47 -28.47
CA ARG A 2 -30.76 -25.42 -28.99
C ARG A 2 -31.17 -26.80 -28.54
N GLU A 3 -31.60 -27.65 -29.48
CA GLU A 3 -31.87 -29.06 -29.22
C GLU A 3 -30.57 -29.75 -28.78
N TRP A 4 -30.53 -30.21 -27.55
CA TRP A 4 -29.47 -31.03 -27.00
C TRP A 4 -29.57 -32.45 -27.55
N LYS A 5 -28.97 -32.70 -28.72
CA LYS A 5 -28.79 -34.07 -29.22
C LYS A 5 -27.66 -34.73 -28.41
N VAL A 6 -28.04 -35.42 -27.35
CA VAL A 6 -27.09 -36.23 -26.55
C VAL A 6 -26.61 -37.38 -27.43
N THR A 7 -25.36 -37.37 -27.83
CA THR A 7 -24.76 -38.40 -28.66
C THR A 7 -24.49 -39.63 -27.79
N VAL A 8 -24.69 -40.84 -28.35
CA VAL A 8 -24.40 -42.14 -27.68
C VAL A 8 -23.01 -42.14 -27.07
N ARG A 9 -22.02 -41.49 -27.71
CA ARG A 9 -20.64 -41.29 -27.20
C ARG A 9 -20.60 -40.51 -25.87
N GLU A 10 -21.47 -39.55 -25.67
CA GLU A 10 -21.52 -38.77 -24.42
C GLU A 10 -22.19 -39.58 -23.31
N ILE A 11 -23.17 -40.39 -23.64
CA ILE A 11 -23.79 -41.33 -22.68
C ILE A 11 -22.75 -42.34 -22.20
N VAL A 12 -22.01 -42.96 -23.12
CA VAL A 12 -20.95 -43.92 -22.78
C VAL A 12 -19.88 -43.28 -21.90
N LYS A 13 -19.43 -42.05 -22.20
CA LYS A 13 -18.45 -41.33 -21.38
C LYS A 13 -18.95 -41.11 -19.95
N ARG A 14 -20.21 -40.79 -19.76
CA ARG A 14 -20.81 -40.60 -18.42
C ARG A 14 -20.86 -41.90 -17.61
N PHE A 15 -21.15 -43.04 -18.26
CA PHE A 15 -21.18 -44.34 -17.58
C PHE A 15 -19.79 -44.92 -17.30
N THR A 16 -18.79 -44.59 -18.10
CA THR A 16 -17.41 -45.13 -17.93
C THR A 16 -16.54 -44.31 -16.97
N PHE A 17 -17.07 -43.21 -16.39
CA PHE A 17 -16.36 -42.36 -15.44
C PHE A 17 -14.97 -41.86 -15.94
N ILE A 18 -14.76 -41.85 -17.26
CA ILE A 18 -13.47 -41.45 -17.89
C ILE A 18 -13.07 -40.04 -17.45
N GLU A 19 -14.02 -39.14 -17.27
CA GLU A 19 -13.77 -37.77 -16.84
C GLU A 19 -13.20 -37.72 -15.42
N ILE A 20 -13.62 -38.63 -14.54
CA ILE A 20 -13.07 -38.74 -13.18
C ILE A 20 -11.60 -39.19 -13.24
N PHE A 21 -11.29 -40.20 -14.03
CA PHE A 21 -9.92 -40.69 -14.20
C PHE A 21 -9.04 -39.63 -14.86
N GLN A 22 -9.54 -38.86 -15.80
CA GLN A 22 -8.83 -37.74 -16.41
C GLN A 22 -8.54 -36.64 -15.37
N GLY A 23 -9.53 -36.31 -14.53
CA GLY A 23 -9.34 -35.34 -13.42
C GLY A 23 -8.30 -35.82 -12.40
N MET A 24 -8.37 -37.10 -12.01
CA MET A 24 -7.38 -37.71 -11.11
C MET A 24 -5.98 -37.72 -11.72
N ALA A 25 -5.84 -38.06 -12.98
CA ALA A 25 -4.55 -38.01 -13.68
C ALA A 25 -3.97 -36.59 -13.75
N LEU A 26 -4.83 -35.57 -13.96
CA LEU A 26 -4.42 -34.18 -13.94
C LEU A 26 -3.90 -33.74 -12.56
N THR A 27 -4.62 -34.06 -11.50
CA THR A 27 -4.20 -33.72 -10.12
C THR A 27 -2.93 -34.47 -9.75
N LEU A 28 -2.81 -35.76 -10.09
CA LEU A 28 -1.59 -36.53 -9.87
C LEU A 28 -0.38 -35.92 -10.60
N ARG A 29 -0.56 -35.52 -11.86
CA ARG A 29 0.50 -34.83 -12.63
C ARG A 29 0.89 -33.51 -11.97
N LYS A 30 -0.07 -32.76 -11.43
CA LYS A 30 0.19 -31.49 -10.72
C LYS A 30 0.91 -31.73 -9.39
N MET A 31 0.64 -32.80 -8.68
CA MET A 31 1.31 -33.16 -7.45
C MET A 31 2.83 -33.32 -7.64
N PHE A 32 3.29 -33.86 -8.76
CA PHE A 32 4.71 -34.02 -9.10
C PHE A 32 5.30 -32.83 -9.88
N SER A 33 4.53 -31.76 -10.13
CA SER A 33 5.05 -30.56 -10.78
C SER A 33 5.79 -29.67 -9.75
N HIS A 34 6.70 -28.82 -10.25
CA HIS A 34 7.37 -27.83 -9.40
C HIS A 34 6.36 -26.92 -8.71
N ALA A 35 6.58 -26.64 -7.41
CA ALA A 35 5.72 -25.76 -6.62
C ALA A 35 5.89 -24.31 -7.11
N VAL A 36 4.75 -23.62 -7.33
CA VAL A 36 4.71 -22.20 -7.73
C VAL A 36 4.64 -21.27 -6.50
N THR A 37 4.46 -21.84 -5.33
CA THR A 37 4.32 -21.09 -4.07
C THR A 37 5.67 -20.54 -3.60
N ILE A 38 5.65 -19.29 -3.15
CA ILE A 38 6.80 -18.63 -2.54
C ILE A 38 6.96 -19.12 -1.10
N GLN A 39 8.15 -19.53 -0.74
CA GLN A 39 8.48 -20.05 0.59
C GLN A 39 8.82 -18.92 1.57
N TYR A 40 7.80 -18.18 1.98
CA TYR A 40 7.97 -17.16 3.01
C TYR A 40 8.29 -17.80 4.37
N PRO A 41 9.22 -17.27 5.21
CA PRO A 41 9.95 -16.00 5.03
C PRO A 41 11.29 -16.10 4.28
N LYS A 42 11.70 -17.30 3.81
CA LYS A 42 12.97 -17.49 3.10
C LYS A 42 13.00 -16.75 1.77
N GLU A 43 11.89 -16.81 1.06
CA GLU A 43 11.67 -16.10 -0.20
C GLU A 43 10.63 -15.02 0.01
N ARG A 44 10.91 -13.81 -0.46
CA ARG A 44 9.99 -12.66 -0.38
C ARG A 44 9.57 -12.23 -1.77
N ARG A 45 8.30 -11.90 -1.91
CA ARG A 45 7.80 -11.34 -3.15
C ARG A 45 8.38 -9.93 -3.34
N HIS A 46 8.75 -9.60 -4.56
CA HIS A 46 9.07 -8.23 -4.94
C HIS A 46 7.84 -7.34 -4.74
N ILE A 47 8.02 -6.26 -4.00
CA ILE A 47 6.95 -5.29 -3.73
C ILE A 47 6.82 -4.37 -4.94
N ALA A 48 5.59 -4.24 -5.44
CA ALA A 48 5.32 -3.34 -6.55
C ALA A 48 5.52 -1.87 -6.15
N PRO A 49 6.05 -1.03 -7.04
CA PRO A 49 6.14 0.41 -6.82
C PRO A 49 4.76 1.00 -6.50
N GLY A 50 4.69 1.91 -5.52
CA GLY A 50 3.44 2.49 -5.06
C GLY A 50 2.62 1.60 -4.11
N PHE A 51 3.23 0.57 -3.54
CA PHE A 51 2.60 -0.24 -2.50
C PHE A 51 2.20 0.61 -1.30
N ARG A 52 1.01 0.35 -0.76
CA ARG A 52 0.44 1.07 0.38
C ARG A 52 0.68 0.30 1.67
N GLY A 53 1.91 0.36 2.19
CA GLY A 53 2.26 -0.25 3.47
C GLY A 53 2.20 0.75 4.63
N GLN A 54 3.03 0.53 5.65
CA GLN A 54 3.05 1.33 6.87
C GLN A 54 3.30 2.81 6.61
N HIS A 55 2.63 3.68 7.36
CA HIS A 55 2.79 5.12 7.28
C HIS A 55 4.18 5.56 7.76
N ALA A 56 4.68 6.64 7.15
CA ALA A 56 5.86 7.35 7.60
C ALA A 56 5.65 8.87 7.47
N LEU A 57 6.33 9.64 8.31
CA LEU A 57 6.41 11.09 8.20
C LEU A 57 7.73 11.50 7.57
N ALA A 58 7.64 12.15 6.41
CA ALA A 58 8.79 12.66 5.70
C ALA A 58 9.50 13.75 6.50
N LYS A 59 10.84 13.76 6.42
CA LYS A 59 11.70 14.77 7.00
C LYS A 59 12.16 15.77 5.95
N ASN A 60 12.42 17.00 6.39
CA ASN A 60 13.11 18.01 5.60
C ASN A 60 14.64 17.78 5.64
N GLN A 61 15.40 18.60 4.93
CA GLN A 61 16.87 18.50 4.89
C GLN A 61 17.52 18.71 6.27
N GLN A 62 16.83 19.39 7.20
CA GLN A 62 17.28 19.61 8.57
C GLN A 62 16.91 18.46 9.54
N GLY A 63 16.34 17.37 9.04
CA GLY A 63 15.93 16.22 9.85
C GLY A 63 14.63 16.41 10.64
N GLN A 64 13.94 17.55 10.46
CA GLN A 64 12.65 17.81 11.10
C GLN A 64 11.50 17.27 10.26
N ALA A 65 10.35 17.02 10.90
CA ALA A 65 9.13 16.61 10.18
C ALA A 65 8.69 17.71 9.20
N LYS A 66 8.39 17.34 7.94
CA LYS A 66 7.78 18.26 6.96
C LYS A 66 6.36 18.68 7.36
N CYS A 67 5.74 17.95 8.28
CA CYS A 67 4.37 18.18 8.71
C CYS A 67 4.22 19.49 9.48
N VAL A 68 3.32 20.37 9.01
CA VAL A 68 2.98 21.63 9.66
C VAL A 68 1.74 21.54 10.57
N GLY A 69 1.13 20.34 10.67
CA GLY A 69 -0.04 20.11 11.52
C GLY A 69 -1.32 20.77 10.99
N CYS A 70 -1.52 20.88 9.67
CA CYS A 70 -2.70 21.52 9.05
C CYS A 70 -4.01 20.73 9.26
N GLY A 71 -3.95 19.44 9.58
CA GLY A 71 -5.13 18.61 9.87
C GLY A 71 -5.85 18.03 8.64
N LEU A 72 -5.48 18.38 7.40
CA LEU A 72 -6.17 17.93 6.18
C LEU A 72 -6.22 16.40 6.07
N CYS A 73 -5.12 15.70 6.39
CA CYS A 73 -5.09 14.24 6.35
C CYS A 73 -6.01 13.59 7.39
N ALA A 74 -6.24 14.22 8.54
CA ALA A 74 -7.21 13.75 9.53
C ALA A 74 -8.66 13.96 9.06
N THR A 75 -8.93 15.11 8.43
CA THR A 75 -10.27 15.47 7.93
C THR A 75 -10.71 14.58 6.77
N ILE A 76 -9.79 14.27 5.82
CA ILE A 76 -10.11 13.44 4.66
C ILE A 76 -10.17 11.94 4.98
N CYS A 77 -9.69 11.52 6.15
CA CYS A 77 -9.59 10.11 6.51
C CYS A 77 -10.97 9.48 6.70
N PRO A 78 -11.39 8.50 5.87
CA PRO A 78 -12.72 7.89 5.96
C PRO A 78 -12.90 7.07 7.25
N SER A 79 -11.82 6.51 7.79
CA SER A 79 -11.83 5.73 9.04
C SER A 79 -11.48 6.55 10.28
N GLN A 80 -11.19 7.85 10.11
CA GLN A 80 -10.85 8.78 11.20
C GLN A 80 -9.75 8.22 12.13
N CYS A 81 -8.73 7.60 11.55
CA CYS A 81 -7.65 6.95 12.27
C CYS A 81 -6.45 7.86 12.55
N ILE A 82 -6.49 9.13 12.12
CA ILE A 82 -5.38 10.09 12.27
C ILE A 82 -5.77 11.15 13.28
N SER A 83 -4.93 11.31 14.31
CA SER A 83 -5.07 12.35 15.33
C SER A 83 -3.87 13.29 15.29
N ILE A 84 -4.12 14.60 15.25
CA ILE A 84 -3.08 15.62 15.13
C ILE A 84 -3.32 16.71 16.16
N THR A 85 -2.27 17.05 16.91
CA THR A 85 -2.24 18.24 17.77
C THR A 85 -1.14 19.16 17.29
N ARG A 86 -1.45 20.45 17.16
CA ARG A 86 -0.53 21.50 16.71
C ARG A 86 -0.17 22.43 17.88
N ALA A 87 1.10 22.74 18.03
CA ALA A 87 1.58 23.78 18.92
C ALA A 87 2.63 24.65 18.23
N LYS A 88 2.58 25.95 18.45
CA LYS A 88 3.57 26.93 17.95
C LYS A 88 3.89 26.82 16.44
N GLY A 89 2.87 26.50 15.61
CA GLY A 89 3.05 26.42 14.16
C GLY A 89 3.64 25.11 13.63
N GLN A 90 3.94 24.14 14.48
CA GLN A 90 4.45 22.82 14.12
C GLN A 90 3.56 21.71 14.68
N VAL A 91 3.70 20.52 14.11
CA VAL A 91 3.01 19.33 14.65
C VAL A 91 3.69 18.92 15.97
N GLU A 92 2.94 18.97 17.05
CA GLU A 92 3.37 18.49 18.36
C GLU A 92 3.12 16.98 18.47
N LYS A 93 1.88 16.56 18.23
CA LYS A 93 1.45 15.16 18.32
C LYS A 93 0.87 14.73 16.99
N TYR A 94 1.30 13.59 16.50
CA TYR A 94 0.77 12.95 15.30
C TYR A 94 0.63 11.45 15.60
N GLU A 95 -0.57 10.96 15.52
CA GLU A 95 -0.88 9.56 15.79
C GLU A 95 -1.69 8.97 14.66
N VAL A 96 -1.38 7.73 14.29
CA VAL A 96 -2.14 6.93 13.32
C VAL A 96 -2.50 5.61 13.96
N ASP A 97 -3.78 5.35 14.10
CA ASP A 97 -4.29 4.06 14.55
C ASP A 97 -4.36 3.08 13.36
N ILE A 98 -3.36 2.21 13.27
CA ILE A 98 -3.23 1.24 12.19
C ILE A 98 -4.37 0.19 12.20
N LEU A 99 -4.95 -0.11 13.37
CA LEU A 99 -6.07 -1.06 13.46
C LEU A 99 -7.33 -0.56 12.75
N ARG A 100 -7.49 0.76 12.67
CA ARG A 100 -8.64 1.40 12.03
C ARG A 100 -8.34 1.81 10.60
N CYS A 101 -7.07 1.88 10.22
CA CYS A 101 -6.64 2.33 8.91
C CYS A 101 -6.98 1.31 7.81
N ILE A 102 -7.59 1.77 6.72
CA ILE A 102 -7.91 0.96 5.53
C ILE A 102 -6.89 1.10 4.39
N TYR A 103 -5.80 1.80 4.63
CA TYR A 103 -4.71 2.02 3.65
C TYR A 103 -5.17 2.59 2.30
N CYS A 104 -6.21 3.42 2.28
CA CYS A 104 -6.76 4.03 1.06
C CYS A 104 -5.80 5.02 0.38
N GLY A 105 -4.87 5.64 1.13
CA GLY A 105 -3.90 6.60 0.61
C GLY A 105 -4.39 8.04 0.53
N PHE A 106 -5.66 8.36 0.85
CA PHE A 106 -6.20 9.72 0.77
C PHE A 106 -5.43 10.73 1.62
N CYS A 107 -4.88 10.31 2.76
CA CYS A 107 -4.05 11.17 3.59
C CYS A 107 -2.76 11.63 2.88
N VAL A 108 -2.20 10.79 2.00
CA VAL A 108 -1.02 11.12 1.19
C VAL A 108 -1.38 12.09 0.09
N GLU A 109 -2.48 11.83 -0.61
CA GLU A 109 -2.98 12.66 -1.71
C GLU A 109 -3.43 14.05 -1.23
N ALA A 110 -4.07 14.11 -0.07
CA ALA A 110 -4.55 15.36 0.52
C ALA A 110 -3.44 16.22 1.14
N CYS A 111 -2.22 15.67 1.33
CA CYS A 111 -1.14 16.42 1.99
C CYS A 111 -0.41 17.33 1.01
N PRO A 112 -0.57 18.68 1.08
CA PRO A 112 0.08 19.61 0.16
C PRO A 112 1.62 19.70 0.36
N TYR A 113 2.10 19.21 1.52
CA TYR A 113 3.51 19.26 1.87
C TYR A 113 4.25 17.93 1.61
N GLY A 114 3.54 16.89 1.18
CA GLY A 114 4.13 15.55 1.08
C GLY A 114 4.70 15.06 2.41
N ALA A 115 4.06 15.42 3.52
CA ALA A 115 4.59 15.12 4.84
C ALA A 115 4.25 13.70 5.30
N ILE A 116 3.12 13.13 4.89
CA ILE A 116 2.76 11.75 5.16
C ILE A 116 2.90 10.92 3.89
N VAL A 117 3.51 9.74 4.01
CA VAL A 117 3.74 8.80 2.92
C VAL A 117 3.43 7.38 3.37
N LEU A 118 3.18 6.50 2.40
CA LEU A 118 3.03 5.06 2.61
C LEU A 118 4.31 4.37 2.14
N THR A 119 4.91 3.57 3.01
CA THR A 119 6.15 2.86 2.72
C THR A 119 5.88 1.47 2.12
N GLU A 120 6.93 0.77 1.74
CA GLU A 120 6.87 -0.63 1.31
C GLU A 120 6.79 -1.62 2.50
N ASN A 121 6.85 -1.13 3.74
CA ASN A 121 6.82 -1.99 4.92
C ASN A 121 5.42 -2.56 5.17
N TYR A 122 5.30 -3.87 5.19
CA TYR A 122 4.09 -4.60 5.57
C TYR A 122 4.31 -5.56 6.75
N GLU A 123 5.56 -5.70 7.20
CA GLU A 123 5.95 -6.60 8.30
C GLU A 123 6.00 -5.82 9.61
N TYR A 124 4.85 -5.58 10.24
CA TYR A 124 4.73 -4.86 11.52
C TYR A 124 3.71 -5.52 12.45
N SER A 125 3.71 -6.85 12.50
CA SER A 125 2.89 -7.59 13.46
C SER A 125 3.38 -7.35 14.89
N VAL A 126 2.44 -7.20 15.83
CA VAL A 126 2.70 -6.94 17.25
C VAL A 126 1.82 -7.79 18.13
N TYR A 127 2.16 -7.92 19.40
CA TYR A 127 1.37 -8.69 20.39
C TYR A 127 0.29 -7.85 21.07
N ARG A 128 0.44 -6.53 21.14
CA ARG A 128 -0.48 -5.61 21.81
C ARG A 128 -1.08 -4.64 20.81
N LYS A 129 -2.35 -4.30 21.00
CA LYS A 129 -3.06 -3.32 20.16
C LYS A 129 -2.46 -1.91 20.27
N GLU A 130 -1.99 -1.56 21.46
CA GLU A 130 -1.40 -0.26 21.75
C GLU A 130 -0.14 0.02 20.91
N ASP A 131 0.60 -1.03 20.54
CA ASP A 131 1.80 -0.93 19.72
C ASP A 131 1.48 -0.62 18.25
N LEU A 132 0.21 -0.79 17.83
CA LEU A 132 -0.29 -0.39 16.50
C LEU A 132 -0.77 1.07 16.44
N LEU A 133 -0.70 1.80 17.55
CA LEU A 133 -0.84 3.24 17.55
C LEU A 133 0.50 3.89 17.21
N LEU A 134 0.70 4.21 15.94
CA LEU A 134 1.94 4.84 15.49
C LEU A 134 2.01 6.28 15.92
N LYS A 135 2.96 6.59 16.79
CA LYS A 135 3.27 7.94 17.25
C LYS A 135 4.22 8.65 16.30
N LYS A 136 4.33 9.97 16.42
CA LYS A 136 5.18 10.83 15.59
C LYS A 136 6.61 10.30 15.46
N GLU A 137 7.22 9.89 16.57
CA GLU A 137 8.60 9.39 16.62
C GLU A 137 8.76 8.11 15.80
N MET A 138 7.79 7.20 15.92
CA MET A 138 7.77 5.94 15.15
C MET A 138 7.60 6.19 13.65
N LEU A 139 6.77 7.16 13.28
CA LEU A 139 6.55 7.54 11.88
C LEU A 139 7.79 8.18 11.26
N LEU A 140 8.52 8.99 12.03
CA LEU A 140 9.81 9.58 11.61
C LEU A 140 10.91 8.53 11.50
N ALA A 141 10.97 7.57 12.41
CA ALA A 141 11.90 6.44 12.34
C ALA A 141 11.59 5.53 11.13
N SER A 142 10.32 5.33 10.82
CA SER A 142 9.90 4.59 9.61
C SER A 142 10.38 5.29 8.33
N TRP A 143 10.38 6.61 8.28
CA TRP A 143 10.94 7.36 7.16
C TRP A 143 12.42 7.08 6.98
N ASP A 144 13.21 7.20 8.04
CA ASP A 144 14.66 6.96 7.97
C ASP A 144 15.01 5.54 7.53
N LYS A 145 14.21 4.57 7.98
CA LYS A 145 14.44 3.16 7.70
C LYS A 145 14.06 2.74 6.28
N TYR A 146 12.91 3.20 5.78
CA TYR A 146 12.33 2.68 4.54
C TYR A 146 12.44 3.62 3.35
N MET A 147 12.69 4.92 3.59
CA MET A 147 12.80 5.96 2.56
C MET A 147 14.13 6.74 2.63
N PRO A 148 15.31 6.08 2.75
CA PRO A 148 16.57 6.80 2.88
C PRO A 148 16.95 7.52 1.57
N GLY A 149 17.40 8.76 1.68
CA GLY A 149 18.03 9.54 0.60
C GLY A 149 17.20 9.59 -0.69
N THR A 150 17.79 9.14 -1.79
CA THR A 150 17.20 9.20 -3.15
C THR A 150 15.88 8.45 -3.31
N LYS A 151 15.61 7.44 -2.47
CA LYS A 151 14.36 6.66 -2.51
C LYS A 151 13.15 7.51 -2.15
N GLY A 152 13.30 8.41 -1.19
CA GLY A 152 12.27 9.38 -0.83
C GLY A 152 11.97 10.37 -1.96
N ASP A 153 13.01 10.88 -2.63
CA ASP A 153 12.84 11.80 -3.77
C ASP A 153 12.19 11.12 -4.98
N GLU A 154 12.54 9.86 -5.23
CA GLU A 154 11.92 9.05 -6.28
C GLU A 154 10.43 8.80 -5.99
N TYR A 155 10.08 8.52 -4.74
CA TYR A 155 8.70 8.37 -4.31
C TYR A 155 7.90 9.64 -4.61
N PHE A 156 8.38 10.80 -4.22
CA PHE A 156 7.71 12.08 -4.49
C PHE A 156 7.56 12.36 -5.99
N ARG A 157 8.55 12.06 -6.79
CA ARG A 157 8.50 12.26 -8.23
C ARG A 157 7.51 11.34 -8.95
N LYS A 158 7.39 10.07 -8.50
CA LYS A 158 6.57 9.07 -9.20
C LYS A 158 5.15 8.95 -8.68
N PHE A 159 4.96 9.05 -7.37
CA PHE A 159 3.71 8.64 -6.73
C PHE A 159 2.97 9.76 -6.02
N TRP A 160 3.67 10.80 -5.62
CA TRP A 160 3.03 11.90 -4.92
C TRP A 160 2.48 12.92 -5.91
N ARG A 161 1.15 13.05 -5.93
CA ARG A 161 0.41 14.09 -6.65
C ARG A 161 -0.48 14.79 -5.64
N PRO A 162 -0.15 16.01 -5.19
CA PRO A 162 -1.01 16.72 -4.27
C PRO A 162 -2.30 17.12 -4.98
N MET A 163 -3.43 16.94 -4.32
CA MET A 163 -4.74 17.40 -4.81
C MET A 163 -4.77 18.93 -5.05
N SER A 164 -3.82 19.66 -4.46
CA SER A 164 -3.66 21.10 -4.65
C SER A 164 -3.22 21.51 -6.05
N GLU A 165 -2.71 20.62 -6.87
CA GLU A 165 -2.41 20.94 -8.27
C GLU A 165 -3.69 21.21 -9.09
N ASP A 166 -4.83 20.62 -8.69
CA ASP A 166 -6.13 20.83 -9.32
C ASP A 166 -6.83 22.10 -8.84
N PHE A 167 -6.39 22.67 -7.70
CA PHE A 167 -7.02 23.84 -7.07
C PHE A 167 -6.14 25.10 -7.07
N GLY A 168 -5.08 25.15 -7.86
CA GLY A 168 -4.19 26.30 -7.96
C GLY A 168 -3.36 26.49 -6.68
N THR A 169 -2.08 26.21 -6.76
CA THR A 169 -1.13 26.33 -5.64
C THR A 169 -1.09 27.78 -5.10
N PRO A 170 -1.13 27.96 -3.77
CA PRO A 170 -0.59 29.19 -3.21
C PRO A 170 0.94 29.09 -3.28
N SER A 171 1.47 29.77 -4.29
CA SER A 171 2.84 30.26 -4.47
C SER A 171 4.04 29.35 -4.14
N GLY A 172 4.74 28.95 -5.19
CA GLY A 172 6.19 28.93 -5.24
C GLY A 172 6.88 27.61 -4.97
N GLN A 173 6.81 26.69 -5.91
CA GLN A 173 7.92 26.01 -6.54
C GLN A 173 7.34 25.02 -7.56
N ALA A 174 7.33 25.44 -8.81
CA ALA A 174 7.02 24.57 -9.94
C ALA A 174 8.09 23.47 -10.00
N VAL A 175 7.68 22.24 -9.70
CA VAL A 175 8.47 21.07 -10.05
C VAL A 175 8.36 20.93 -11.56
N SER A 176 9.48 21.18 -12.25
CA SER A 176 9.61 21.00 -13.70
C SER A 176 9.11 19.61 -14.10
N ARG A 177 8.13 19.57 -14.99
CA ARG A 177 7.65 18.34 -15.63
C ARG A 177 8.82 17.70 -16.36
N GLY A 178 9.32 16.58 -15.83
CA GLY A 178 10.21 15.72 -16.60
C GLY A 178 9.43 15.13 -17.75
N GLU A 179 9.93 15.37 -18.97
CA GLU A 179 9.45 14.78 -20.20
C GLU A 179 9.34 13.26 -20.07
N LYS A 180 8.23 12.73 -20.59
CA LYS A 180 8.05 11.29 -20.77
C LYS A 180 9.00 10.79 -21.86
N PRO A 181 9.59 9.61 -21.71
CA PRO A 181 10.23 8.91 -22.82
C PRO A 181 9.22 8.42 -23.84
#